data_17d7ec8aa74f396ccfe3ec61fd0414f7
#
_entry.id   17d7ec8aa74f396ccfe3ec61fd0414f7
#
_cell.length_a   1.000
_cell.length_b   1.000
_cell.length_c   1.000
_cell.angle_alpha   90.00
_cell.angle_beta   90.00
_cell.angle_gamma   90.00
#
_symmetry.space_group_name_H-M   'P 1'
#
loop_
_entity.id
_entity.type
_entity.pdbx_description
1 polymer ?
#
loop_
_entity_poly.entity_id
_entity_poly.type
_entity_poly.pdbx_seq_one_letter_code
_entity_poly.pdbx_strand_id
1 'polypeptide(L)'
;MTPNIKHLILRYCKNLVEVDDSVGRLDKLEVWDLEGCSKLETLPSCLTMNSFTSFGLSGCERLKKFPNILHEMNGLGELELLNTGISELPPSFGNLTGLKTLNIGAHLTQVRLPGSIYTLQHLETLDLSGCVTFPKDVEIDRQPLCNSYGGFSNYIFPRLNKLSLDSFTNRSEIDFILNCCCPLTLKELVIGYCKKIVTLPESISRFERLHRLDITNCDELREIPRLPQSIRHVDAFNSHSLDSQLLFHQVSLSLSKLLRNNFVTFTNTT
;
A
#
# COMPACT_ATOMS: atom_id res chain seq x y z
N MET A 1 -26.05 -25.69 14.65
CA MET A 1 -25.42 -26.03 13.35
C MET A 1 -24.95 -24.73 12.73
N THR A 2 -23.67 -24.58 12.46
CA THR A 2 -23.15 -23.42 11.70
C THR A 2 -23.64 -23.54 10.25
N PRO A 3 -24.16 -22.48 9.65
CA PRO A 3 -24.59 -22.50 8.25
C PRO A 3 -23.43 -22.90 7.32
N ASN A 4 -23.71 -23.66 6.26
CA ASN A 4 -22.72 -24.05 5.26
C ASN A 4 -22.49 -22.93 4.21
N ILE A 5 -22.63 -21.67 4.61
CA ILE A 5 -22.44 -20.51 3.73
C ILE A 5 -20.95 -20.37 3.43
N LYS A 6 -20.60 -20.36 2.13
CA LYS A 6 -19.27 -20.11 1.63
C LYS A 6 -19.08 -18.70 1.11
N HIS A 7 -20.10 -18.14 0.50
CA HIS A 7 -20.08 -16.81 -0.09
C HIS A 7 -21.21 -15.98 0.48
N LEU A 8 -20.91 -14.86 1.09
CA LEU A 8 -21.85 -13.86 1.57
C LEU A 8 -21.58 -12.54 0.85
N ILE A 9 -22.38 -12.26 -0.19
CA ILE A 9 -22.19 -11.10 -1.05
C ILE A 9 -23.37 -10.14 -0.83
N LEU A 10 -23.06 -8.98 -0.23
CA LEU A 10 -24.01 -7.94 0.15
C LEU A 10 -23.64 -6.58 -0.44
N ARG A 11 -23.03 -6.58 -1.63
CA ARG A 11 -22.62 -5.34 -2.29
C ARG A 11 -23.75 -4.34 -2.40
N TYR A 12 -23.43 -3.07 -2.12
CA TYR A 12 -24.36 -1.94 -2.26
C TYR A 12 -25.66 -2.07 -1.45
N CYS A 13 -25.66 -2.86 -0.38
CA CYS A 13 -26.76 -2.91 0.58
C CYS A 13 -26.81 -1.61 1.41
N LYS A 14 -27.29 -0.52 0.79
CA LYS A 14 -27.27 0.86 1.33
C LYS A 14 -28.04 1.06 2.64
N ASN A 15 -28.85 0.10 3.07
CA ASN A 15 -29.59 0.16 4.33
C ASN A 15 -29.01 -0.78 5.40
N LEU A 16 -27.94 -1.52 5.09
CA LEU A 16 -27.23 -2.35 6.06
C LEU A 16 -26.45 -1.46 7.01
N VAL A 17 -26.77 -1.52 8.30
CA VAL A 17 -26.15 -0.71 9.35
C VAL A 17 -25.17 -1.54 10.19
N GLU A 18 -25.54 -2.78 10.48
CA GLU A 18 -24.74 -3.67 11.33
C GLU A 18 -24.74 -5.11 10.82
N VAL A 19 -23.70 -5.85 11.16
CA VAL A 19 -23.61 -7.29 10.94
C VAL A 19 -23.39 -7.96 12.29
N ASP A 20 -24.22 -8.96 12.58
CA ASP A 20 -24.20 -9.70 13.83
C ASP A 20 -22.87 -10.44 14.06
N ASP A 21 -22.43 -10.52 15.32
CA ASP A 21 -21.19 -11.17 15.72
C ASP A 21 -21.06 -12.64 15.30
N SER A 22 -22.19 -13.34 15.10
CA SER A 22 -22.19 -14.74 14.66
C SER A 22 -21.60 -14.94 13.27
N VAL A 23 -21.66 -13.91 12.40
CA VAL A 23 -21.06 -13.97 11.04
C VAL A 23 -19.56 -14.11 11.12
N GLY A 24 -18.88 -13.44 12.06
CA GLY A 24 -17.43 -13.52 12.26
C GLY A 24 -16.91 -14.90 12.71
N ARG A 25 -17.82 -15.87 12.94
CA ARG A 25 -17.53 -17.25 13.37
C ARG A 25 -17.94 -18.31 12.36
N LEU A 26 -18.23 -17.90 11.12
CA LEU A 26 -18.64 -18.82 10.06
C LEU A 26 -17.40 -19.52 9.43
N ASP A 27 -16.95 -20.61 10.01
CA ASP A 27 -15.70 -21.32 9.64
C ASP A 27 -15.60 -21.71 8.16
N LYS A 28 -16.74 -21.85 7.48
CA LYS A 28 -16.78 -22.23 6.06
C LYS A 28 -16.90 -21.04 5.12
N LEU A 29 -16.99 -19.82 5.66
CA LEU A 29 -17.08 -18.62 4.84
C LEU A 29 -15.74 -18.34 4.17
N GLU A 30 -15.74 -18.38 2.85
CA GLU A 30 -14.59 -18.14 1.99
C GLU A 30 -14.55 -16.71 1.48
N VAL A 31 -15.72 -16.17 1.07
CA VAL A 31 -15.85 -14.83 0.49
C VAL A 31 -16.92 -14.05 1.23
N TRP A 32 -16.53 -12.86 1.71
CA TRP A 32 -17.45 -11.91 2.32
C TRP A 32 -17.29 -10.54 1.67
N ASP A 33 -18.34 -10.08 0.99
CA ASP A 33 -18.31 -8.86 0.20
C ASP A 33 -19.41 -7.90 0.63
N LEU A 34 -18.97 -6.78 1.19
CA LEU A 34 -19.80 -5.68 1.71
C LEU A 34 -19.52 -4.37 0.95
N GLU A 35 -18.87 -4.46 -0.22
CA GLU A 35 -18.52 -3.27 -1.00
C GLU A 35 -19.71 -2.33 -1.20
N GLY A 36 -19.52 -1.03 -0.96
CA GLY A 36 -20.53 -0.01 -1.16
C GLY A 36 -21.66 0.00 -0.13
N CYS A 37 -21.57 -0.73 0.98
CA CYS A 37 -22.50 -0.65 2.11
C CYS A 37 -22.26 0.66 2.89
N SER A 38 -22.59 1.81 2.31
CA SER A 38 -22.21 3.15 2.80
C SER A 38 -22.75 3.51 4.20
N LYS A 39 -23.82 2.84 4.66
CA LYS A 39 -24.38 3.04 6.01
C LYS A 39 -23.89 2.01 7.04
N LEU A 40 -23.03 1.07 6.66
CA LEU A 40 -22.51 0.07 7.57
C LEU A 40 -21.61 0.73 8.62
N GLU A 41 -21.97 0.59 9.88
CA GLU A 41 -21.28 1.19 11.03
C GLU A 41 -20.50 0.16 11.85
N THR A 42 -21.04 -1.07 11.94
CA THR A 42 -20.46 -2.13 12.77
C THR A 42 -20.36 -3.47 12.05
N LEU A 43 -19.21 -4.09 12.23
CA LEU A 43 -18.90 -5.48 11.88
C LEU A 43 -18.83 -6.32 13.16
N PRO A 44 -18.81 -7.66 13.06
CA PRO A 44 -18.47 -8.51 14.19
C PRO A 44 -17.25 -8.02 14.95
N SER A 45 -17.26 -8.10 16.26
CA SER A 45 -16.17 -7.66 17.13
C SER A 45 -14.87 -8.40 16.86
N CYS A 46 -14.96 -9.65 16.39
CA CYS A 46 -13.82 -10.48 16.06
C CYS A 46 -14.12 -11.43 14.88
N LEU A 47 -13.05 -11.83 14.18
CA LEU A 47 -13.05 -12.84 13.12
C LEU A 47 -12.25 -14.07 13.56
N THR A 48 -12.84 -15.27 13.31
CA THR A 48 -12.24 -16.57 13.61
C THR A 48 -12.34 -17.57 12.44
N MET A 49 -12.61 -17.07 11.23
CA MET A 49 -12.90 -17.88 10.05
C MET A 49 -11.63 -18.45 9.43
N ASN A 50 -11.50 -19.79 9.42
CA ASN A 50 -10.31 -20.48 8.90
C ASN A 50 -10.27 -20.57 7.36
N SER A 51 -11.44 -20.59 6.70
CA SER A 51 -11.56 -20.73 5.25
C SER A 51 -11.56 -19.38 4.50
N PHE A 52 -11.38 -18.27 5.21
CA PHE A 52 -11.58 -16.92 4.70
C PHE A 52 -10.49 -16.51 3.70
N THR A 53 -10.88 -16.14 2.49
CA THR A 53 -9.96 -15.82 1.40
C THR A 53 -10.15 -14.45 0.80
N SER A 54 -11.35 -13.85 0.94
CA SER A 54 -11.67 -12.55 0.36
C SER A 54 -12.60 -11.75 1.24
N PHE A 55 -12.25 -10.48 1.50
CA PHE A 55 -13.01 -9.54 2.30
C PHE A 55 -13.13 -8.18 1.60
N GLY A 56 -14.30 -7.86 1.07
CA GLY A 56 -14.59 -6.59 0.41
C GLY A 56 -15.26 -5.61 1.37
N LEU A 57 -14.61 -4.49 1.67
CA LEU A 57 -15.11 -3.41 2.54
C LEU A 57 -15.07 -2.04 1.89
N SER A 58 -14.57 -1.93 0.66
CA SER A 58 -14.44 -0.65 -0.03
C SER A 58 -15.79 0.08 -0.12
N GLY A 59 -15.80 1.38 0.18
CA GLY A 59 -17.02 2.18 0.17
C GLY A 59 -17.93 2.04 1.39
N CYS A 60 -17.49 1.36 2.45
CA CYS A 60 -18.18 1.35 3.75
C CYS A 60 -17.83 2.62 4.55
N GLU A 61 -18.32 3.77 4.11
CA GLU A 61 -17.90 5.11 4.56
C GLU A 61 -18.12 5.36 6.06
N ARG A 62 -19.12 4.71 6.67
CA ARG A 62 -19.46 4.86 8.09
C ARG A 62 -18.78 3.84 9.01
N LEU A 63 -18.12 2.83 8.44
CA LEU A 63 -17.44 1.81 9.21
C LEU A 63 -16.21 2.41 9.90
N LYS A 64 -16.20 2.41 11.24
CA LYS A 64 -15.16 3.09 12.05
C LYS A 64 -14.09 2.16 12.57
N LYS A 65 -14.38 0.87 12.70
CA LYS A 65 -13.49 -0.11 13.31
C LYS A 65 -13.37 -1.35 12.45
N PHE A 66 -12.15 -1.84 12.32
CA PHE A 66 -11.88 -3.15 11.76
C PHE A 66 -11.98 -4.21 12.87
N PRO A 67 -12.50 -5.42 12.58
CA PRO A 67 -12.61 -6.50 13.57
C PRO A 67 -11.27 -6.95 14.14
N ASN A 68 -11.27 -7.47 15.38
CA ASN A 68 -10.10 -8.17 15.89
C ASN A 68 -9.92 -9.53 15.19
N ILE A 69 -8.68 -9.91 14.92
CA ILE A 69 -8.32 -11.19 14.32
C ILE A 69 -7.76 -12.08 15.43
N LEU A 70 -8.52 -13.09 15.88
CA LEU A 70 -8.18 -13.82 17.08
C LEU A 70 -7.07 -14.88 16.91
N HIS A 71 -6.82 -15.33 15.70
CA HIS A 71 -5.74 -16.26 15.37
C HIS A 71 -5.21 -15.98 13.95
N GLU A 72 -4.11 -16.59 13.59
CA GLU A 72 -3.53 -16.42 12.26
C GLU A 72 -4.50 -16.85 11.15
N MET A 73 -4.70 -15.97 10.17
CA MET A 73 -5.53 -16.18 8.98
C MET A 73 -4.64 -16.10 7.74
N ASN A 74 -4.22 -17.26 7.25
CA ASN A 74 -3.31 -17.37 6.11
C ASN A 74 -4.03 -17.47 4.75
N GLY A 75 -5.35 -17.63 4.75
CA GLY A 75 -6.16 -17.72 3.53
C GLY A 75 -6.46 -16.38 2.89
N LEU A 76 -6.58 -15.30 3.69
CA LEU A 76 -6.91 -13.97 3.17
C LEU A 76 -5.69 -13.38 2.44
N GLY A 77 -5.76 -13.37 1.11
CA GLY A 77 -4.68 -12.89 0.25
C GLY A 77 -4.79 -11.41 -0.11
N GLU A 78 -6.01 -10.87 -0.12
CA GLU A 78 -6.28 -9.50 -0.55
C GLU A 78 -7.28 -8.82 0.39
N LEU A 79 -6.98 -7.58 0.76
CA LEU A 79 -7.84 -6.74 1.58
C LEU A 79 -7.85 -5.31 1.04
N GLU A 80 -9.03 -4.86 0.68
CA GLU A 80 -9.29 -3.51 0.20
C GLU A 80 -10.17 -2.74 1.20
N LEU A 81 -9.66 -1.61 1.68
CA LEU A 81 -10.32 -0.72 2.63
C LEU A 81 -10.56 0.68 2.05
N LEU A 82 -10.64 0.80 0.73
CA LEU A 82 -10.84 2.08 0.04
C LEU A 82 -12.12 2.78 0.51
N ASN A 83 -12.06 4.07 0.75
CA ASN A 83 -13.23 4.88 1.13
C ASN A 83 -14.00 4.31 2.34
N THR A 84 -13.32 3.75 3.31
CA THR A 84 -13.93 3.41 4.60
C THR A 84 -13.77 4.54 5.61
N GLY A 85 -14.57 4.51 6.67
CA GLY A 85 -14.42 5.42 7.81
C GLY A 85 -13.47 4.92 8.89
N ILE A 86 -12.73 3.83 8.64
CA ILE A 86 -11.79 3.22 9.58
C ILE A 86 -10.65 4.20 9.85
N SER A 87 -10.42 4.55 11.12
CA SER A 87 -9.32 5.44 11.53
C SER A 87 -8.19 4.72 12.22
N GLU A 88 -8.39 3.47 12.62
CA GLU A 88 -7.40 2.66 13.32
C GLU A 88 -7.61 1.17 13.01
N LEU A 89 -6.52 0.47 12.75
CA LEU A 89 -6.50 -0.99 12.62
C LEU A 89 -6.11 -1.62 13.96
N PRO A 90 -6.70 -2.77 14.36
CA PRO A 90 -6.42 -3.39 15.65
C PRO A 90 -4.99 -3.95 15.72
N PRO A 91 -4.41 -4.08 16.94
CA PRO A 91 -3.10 -4.73 17.10
C PRO A 91 -3.04 -6.17 16.57
N SER A 92 -4.18 -6.85 16.51
CA SER A 92 -4.30 -8.20 15.95
C SER A 92 -4.31 -8.25 14.40
N PHE A 93 -4.21 -7.10 13.73
CA PHE A 93 -4.19 -7.02 12.26
C PHE A 93 -3.03 -7.82 11.64
N GLY A 94 -1.91 -7.93 12.35
CA GLY A 94 -0.77 -8.75 11.94
C GLY A 94 -1.03 -10.26 11.84
N ASN A 95 -2.16 -10.73 12.40
CA ASN A 95 -2.59 -12.12 12.26
C ASN A 95 -3.13 -12.45 10.85
N LEU A 96 -3.28 -11.48 9.95
CA LEU A 96 -3.58 -11.69 8.54
C LEU A 96 -2.31 -12.13 7.77
N THR A 97 -1.69 -13.21 8.20
CA THR A 97 -0.35 -13.63 7.75
C THR A 97 -0.27 -14.02 6.27
N GLY A 98 -1.40 -14.37 5.64
CA GLY A 98 -1.47 -14.70 4.21
C GLY A 98 -1.55 -13.49 3.27
N LEU A 99 -1.66 -12.26 3.81
CA LEU A 99 -1.96 -11.08 3.01
C LEU A 99 -0.84 -10.74 2.03
N LYS A 100 -1.21 -10.66 0.74
CA LYS A 100 -0.32 -10.29 -0.37
C LYS A 100 -0.62 -8.89 -0.89
N THR A 101 -1.89 -8.49 -0.88
CA THR A 101 -2.33 -7.17 -1.31
C THR A 101 -3.07 -6.49 -0.19
N LEU A 102 -2.57 -5.33 0.21
CA LEU A 102 -3.23 -4.45 1.17
C LEU A 102 -3.41 -3.07 0.55
N ASN A 103 -4.66 -2.67 0.39
CA ASN A 103 -5.03 -1.38 -0.14
C ASN A 103 -5.80 -0.58 0.91
N ILE A 104 -5.14 0.45 1.45
CA ILE A 104 -5.71 1.37 2.45
C ILE A 104 -5.88 2.78 1.85
N GLY A 105 -5.90 2.89 0.53
CA GLY A 105 -5.94 4.19 -0.14
C GLY A 105 -7.27 4.94 0.00
N ALA A 106 -7.22 6.22 -0.37
CA ALA A 106 -8.40 7.10 -0.53
C ALA A 106 -9.30 7.20 0.71
N HIS A 107 -8.73 7.25 1.91
CA HIS A 107 -9.51 7.47 3.13
C HIS A 107 -9.90 8.93 3.32
N LEU A 108 -11.10 9.15 3.87
CA LEU A 108 -11.57 10.47 4.31
C LEU A 108 -10.89 10.93 5.61
N THR A 109 -10.26 10.01 6.33
CA THR A 109 -9.61 10.23 7.63
C THR A 109 -8.24 9.58 7.66
N GLN A 110 -7.35 10.11 8.49
CA GLN A 110 -6.04 9.52 8.71
C GLN A 110 -6.17 8.14 9.40
N VAL A 111 -5.59 7.10 8.79
CA VAL A 111 -5.58 5.74 9.34
C VAL A 111 -4.31 5.52 10.15
N ARG A 112 -4.46 5.07 11.39
CA ARG A 112 -3.33 4.65 12.24
C ARG A 112 -3.06 3.17 12.04
N LEU A 113 -1.85 2.85 11.59
CA LEU A 113 -1.40 1.47 11.45
C LEU A 113 -0.87 0.94 12.79
N PRO A 114 -1.19 -0.31 13.17
CA PRO A 114 -0.59 -0.94 14.35
C PRO A 114 0.84 -1.40 14.06
N GLY A 115 1.66 -1.55 15.11
CA GLY A 115 3.01 -2.11 14.98
C GLY A 115 3.05 -3.51 14.36
N SER A 116 1.98 -4.28 14.53
CA SER A 116 1.84 -5.61 13.93
C SER A 116 1.74 -5.62 12.40
N ILE A 117 1.57 -4.46 11.73
CA ILE A 117 1.65 -4.38 10.27
C ILE A 117 2.99 -4.93 9.76
N TYR A 118 4.04 -4.81 10.55
CA TYR A 118 5.38 -5.27 10.21
C TYR A 118 5.56 -6.80 10.20
N THR A 119 4.57 -7.55 10.68
CA THR A 119 4.57 -9.02 10.62
C THR A 119 4.03 -9.57 9.29
N LEU A 120 3.48 -8.72 8.41
CA LEU A 120 2.89 -9.12 7.13
C LEU A 120 3.97 -9.40 6.07
N GLN A 121 4.74 -10.48 6.26
CA GLN A 121 5.92 -10.82 5.45
C GLN A 121 5.62 -11.26 4.01
N HIS A 122 4.35 -11.51 3.68
CA HIS A 122 3.91 -11.96 2.35
C HIS A 122 3.41 -10.84 1.46
N LEU A 123 3.40 -9.56 1.93
CA LEU A 123 2.95 -8.43 1.14
C LEU A 123 3.80 -8.26 -0.13
N GLU A 124 3.09 -8.24 -1.25
CA GLU A 124 3.60 -8.00 -2.60
C GLU A 124 3.17 -6.62 -3.13
N THR A 125 1.96 -6.19 -2.74
CA THR A 125 1.40 -4.87 -3.08
C THR A 125 0.91 -4.17 -1.83
N LEU A 126 1.36 -2.94 -1.63
CA LEU A 126 0.95 -2.09 -0.52
C LEU A 126 0.57 -0.71 -1.04
N ASP A 127 -0.70 -0.35 -0.89
CA ASP A 127 -1.20 0.97 -1.21
C ASP A 127 -1.60 1.69 0.08
N LEU A 128 -0.90 2.78 0.36
CA LEU A 128 -1.06 3.64 1.52
C LEU A 128 -1.53 5.05 1.12
N SER A 129 -2.07 5.18 -0.07
CA SER A 129 -2.51 6.45 -0.63
C SER A 129 -3.49 7.18 0.29
N GLY A 130 -3.21 8.43 0.57
CA GLY A 130 -4.02 9.24 1.47
C GLY A 130 -3.36 9.48 2.83
N CYS A 131 -4.13 9.38 3.88
CA CYS A 131 -3.67 9.75 5.23
C CYS A 131 -3.33 8.51 6.05
N VAL A 132 -2.09 8.03 5.98
CA VAL A 132 -1.64 6.91 6.82
C VAL A 132 -0.57 7.39 7.80
N THR A 133 -0.69 6.98 9.06
CA THR A 133 0.36 7.20 10.05
C THR A 133 1.04 5.88 10.38
N PHE A 134 2.33 5.81 10.10
CA PHE A 134 3.17 4.67 10.49
C PHE A 134 3.43 4.66 11.99
N PRO A 135 3.49 3.48 12.62
CA PRO A 135 3.86 3.36 14.02
C PRO A 135 5.32 3.79 14.21
N LYS A 136 5.53 4.81 15.06
CA LYS A 136 6.86 5.35 15.37
C LYS A 136 7.55 4.63 16.52
N ASP A 137 6.80 3.89 17.32
CA ASP A 137 7.21 3.32 18.60
C ASP A 137 7.63 1.85 18.51
N VAL A 138 7.70 1.30 17.32
CA VAL A 138 8.34 0.00 17.15
C VAL A 138 9.83 0.25 17.28
N GLU A 139 10.47 -0.25 18.34
CA GLU A 139 11.91 -0.51 18.37
C GLU A 139 12.24 -1.49 17.22
N ILE A 140 12.22 -0.98 16.01
CA ILE A 140 13.00 -1.56 14.93
C ILE A 140 14.39 -1.34 15.44
N ASP A 141 15.02 -2.41 15.95
CA ASP A 141 16.39 -2.40 16.43
C ASP A 141 17.20 -1.53 15.48
N ARG A 142 17.60 -0.32 15.95
CA ARG A 142 18.05 0.81 15.11
C ARG A 142 19.45 0.58 14.52
N GLN A 143 19.78 -0.65 14.25
CA GLN A 143 20.89 -0.93 13.36
C GLN A 143 20.42 -0.64 11.93
N PRO A 144 21.06 0.30 11.23
CA PRO A 144 20.81 0.47 9.81
C PRO A 144 21.07 -0.89 9.17
N LEU A 145 19.99 -1.48 8.61
CA LEU A 145 19.98 -2.80 7.98
C LEU A 145 20.80 -2.84 6.68
N CYS A 146 21.83 -2.00 6.59
CA CYS A 146 22.85 -1.96 5.57
C CYS A 146 24.09 -2.74 6.03
N ASN A 147 23.95 -4.02 6.35
CA ASN A 147 25.12 -4.88 6.45
C ASN A 147 25.43 -5.51 5.11
N SER A 148 26.51 -5.05 4.52
CA SER A 148 27.10 -5.40 3.21
C SER A 148 27.59 -6.83 3.08
N TYR A 149 27.07 -7.81 3.83
CA TYR A 149 27.50 -9.20 3.72
C TYR A 149 26.32 -10.19 3.87
N GLY A 150 25.96 -10.76 2.75
CA GLY A 150 25.47 -12.13 2.59
C GLY A 150 24.21 -12.60 3.35
N GLY A 151 23.03 -12.56 2.71
CA GLY A 151 21.99 -13.53 2.91
C GLY A 151 21.00 -13.25 4.06
N PHE A 152 19.84 -12.87 3.68
CA PHE A 152 18.55 -12.56 4.31
C PHE A 152 18.29 -11.06 4.31
N SER A 153 17.34 -10.64 3.49
CA SER A 153 16.92 -9.23 3.43
C SER A 153 16.18 -8.89 4.72
N ASN A 154 16.75 -8.04 5.55
CA ASN A 154 16.14 -7.55 6.78
C ASN A 154 15.07 -6.45 6.51
N TYR A 155 14.50 -6.39 5.32
CA TYR A 155 13.42 -5.46 5.02
C TYR A 155 12.12 -5.91 5.66
N ILE A 156 11.32 -4.93 6.13
CA ILE A 156 10.04 -5.19 6.78
C ILE A 156 9.11 -5.96 5.85
N PHE A 157 9.04 -5.58 4.56
CA PHE A 157 8.24 -6.26 3.56
C PHE A 157 9.13 -6.88 2.47
N PRO A 158 9.74 -8.05 2.71
CA PRO A 158 10.78 -8.61 1.83
C PRO A 158 10.29 -9.02 0.43
N ARG A 159 8.98 -9.16 0.25
CA ARG A 159 8.34 -9.55 -1.03
C ARG A 159 7.68 -8.40 -1.76
N LEU A 160 7.78 -7.18 -1.25
CA LEU A 160 7.09 -6.04 -1.83
C LEU A 160 7.59 -5.75 -3.25
N ASN A 161 6.66 -5.76 -4.19
CA ASN A 161 6.92 -5.46 -5.60
C ASN A 161 6.37 -4.09 -6.01
N LYS A 162 5.22 -3.69 -5.41
CA LYS A 162 4.52 -2.43 -5.70
C LYS A 162 4.20 -1.70 -4.43
N LEU A 163 4.55 -0.41 -4.40
CA LEU A 163 4.23 0.52 -3.31
C LEU A 163 3.56 1.76 -3.89
N SER A 164 2.43 2.17 -3.29
CA SER A 164 1.78 3.46 -3.57
C SER A 164 1.76 4.30 -2.30
N LEU A 165 2.20 5.55 -2.43
CA LEU A 165 2.34 6.57 -1.39
C LEU A 165 1.69 7.88 -1.83
N ASP A 166 0.55 7.82 -2.51
CA ASP A 166 -0.13 9.02 -2.99
C ASP A 166 -0.57 9.93 -1.84
N SER A 167 -0.51 11.24 -2.09
CA SER A 167 -0.93 12.27 -1.13
C SER A 167 -0.09 12.37 0.15
N PHE A 168 1.08 11.74 0.20
CA PHE A 168 2.03 11.97 1.28
C PHE A 168 2.54 13.42 1.24
N THR A 169 2.63 14.05 2.41
CA THR A 169 3.05 15.45 2.55
C THR A 169 4.43 15.60 3.19
N ASN A 170 4.98 14.53 3.73
CA ASN A 170 6.23 14.52 4.47
C ASN A 170 7.28 13.64 3.76
N ARG A 171 8.28 14.29 3.16
CA ARG A 171 9.41 13.61 2.50
C ARG A 171 10.15 12.64 3.42
N SER A 172 10.30 12.99 4.71
CA SER A 172 11.01 12.13 5.67
C SER A 172 10.27 10.82 5.95
N GLU A 173 8.93 10.82 5.86
CA GLU A 173 8.13 9.59 5.98
C GLU A 173 8.31 8.71 4.74
N ILE A 174 8.29 9.31 3.54
CA ILE A 174 8.57 8.57 2.30
C ILE A 174 9.97 7.94 2.38
N ASP A 175 10.98 8.71 2.80
CA ASP A 175 12.35 8.22 2.91
C ASP A 175 12.48 7.10 3.94
N PHE A 176 11.80 7.20 5.08
CA PHE A 176 11.73 6.13 6.08
C PHE A 176 11.11 4.85 5.50
N ILE A 177 9.96 4.96 4.83
CA ILE A 177 9.28 3.80 4.23
C ILE A 177 10.17 3.14 3.18
N LEU A 178 10.76 3.93 2.29
CA LEU A 178 11.63 3.41 1.25
C LEU A 178 12.85 2.71 1.86
N ASN A 179 13.49 3.28 2.87
CA ASN A 179 14.71 2.73 3.44
C ASN A 179 14.51 1.51 4.33
N CYS A 180 13.43 1.49 5.12
CA CYS A 180 13.21 0.44 6.13
C CYS A 180 12.24 -0.64 5.65
N CYS A 181 11.24 -0.27 4.85
CA CYS A 181 10.17 -1.20 4.50
C CYS A 181 10.37 -1.89 3.16
N CYS A 182 11.08 -1.26 2.21
CA CYS A 182 11.12 -1.71 0.82
C CYS A 182 12.38 -2.49 0.48
N PRO A 183 12.25 -3.70 -0.13
CA PRO A 183 13.39 -4.45 -0.62
C PRO A 183 13.98 -3.80 -1.89
N LEU A 184 15.25 -4.04 -2.17
CA LEU A 184 15.91 -3.57 -3.41
C LEU A 184 15.27 -4.11 -4.69
N THR A 185 14.41 -5.13 -4.54
CA THR A 185 13.66 -5.77 -5.64
C THR A 185 12.36 -5.08 -5.99
N LEU A 186 12.01 -3.94 -5.34
CA LEU A 186 10.82 -3.15 -5.65
C LEU A 186 10.77 -2.83 -7.15
N LYS A 187 9.60 -3.01 -7.76
CA LYS A 187 9.41 -2.88 -9.21
C LYS A 187 8.61 -1.64 -9.61
N GLU A 188 7.61 -1.29 -8.81
CA GLU A 188 6.72 -0.17 -9.06
C GLU A 188 6.63 0.73 -7.83
N LEU A 189 6.79 2.03 -8.04
CA LEU A 189 6.65 3.06 -7.02
C LEU A 189 5.74 4.15 -7.53
N VAL A 190 4.68 4.45 -6.77
CA VAL A 190 3.74 5.53 -7.04
C VAL A 190 3.85 6.55 -5.91
N ILE A 191 4.13 7.80 -6.25
CA ILE A 191 4.22 8.95 -5.33
C ILE A 191 3.45 10.10 -5.96
N GLY A 192 2.16 9.90 -6.20
CA GLY A 192 1.28 10.88 -6.83
C GLY A 192 0.62 11.84 -5.83
N TYR A 193 0.05 12.93 -6.33
CA TYR A 193 -0.72 13.89 -5.54
C TYR A 193 0.00 14.49 -4.32
N CYS A 194 1.32 14.50 -4.35
CA CYS A 194 2.16 14.97 -3.24
C CYS A 194 2.38 16.48 -3.30
N LYS A 195 1.41 17.27 -2.81
CA LYS A 195 1.35 18.74 -2.95
C LYS A 195 2.46 19.53 -2.24
N LYS A 196 3.22 18.91 -1.30
CA LYS A 196 4.26 19.60 -0.51
C LYS A 196 5.65 19.01 -0.69
N ILE A 197 5.80 18.08 -1.61
CA ILE A 197 7.08 17.42 -1.87
C ILE A 197 7.80 18.19 -2.98
N VAL A 198 8.91 18.83 -2.63
CA VAL A 198 9.74 19.60 -3.57
C VAL A 198 10.79 18.72 -4.23
N THR A 199 11.33 17.76 -3.50
CA THR A 199 12.34 16.82 -3.99
C THR A 199 12.03 15.40 -3.51
N LEU A 200 12.22 14.40 -4.35
CA LEU A 200 12.09 13.00 -3.94
C LEU A 200 13.33 12.52 -3.17
N PRO A 201 13.19 11.47 -2.33
CA PRO A 201 14.32 10.88 -1.62
C PRO A 201 15.36 10.26 -2.54
N GLU A 202 16.63 10.44 -2.22
CA GLU A 202 17.77 9.82 -2.93
C GLU A 202 17.77 8.29 -2.86
N SER A 203 17.09 7.74 -1.85
CA SER A 203 16.91 6.28 -1.67
C SER A 203 16.26 5.59 -2.86
N ILE A 204 15.55 6.32 -3.73
CA ILE A 204 14.96 5.78 -4.97
C ILE A 204 16.03 5.20 -5.90
N SER A 205 17.22 5.81 -5.95
CA SER A 205 18.32 5.40 -6.85
C SER A 205 18.82 3.98 -6.59
N ARG A 206 18.59 3.43 -5.41
CA ARG A 206 19.06 2.10 -4.99
C ARG A 206 18.19 0.93 -5.48
N PHE A 207 16.97 1.19 -5.97
CA PHE A 207 16.07 0.12 -6.42
C PHE A 207 16.43 -0.39 -7.81
N GLU A 208 17.36 -1.33 -7.89
CA GLU A 208 17.91 -1.83 -9.15
C GLU A 208 16.92 -2.52 -10.08
N ARG A 209 15.70 -2.87 -9.56
CA ARG A 209 14.61 -3.48 -10.33
C ARG A 209 13.42 -2.57 -10.55
N LEU A 210 13.49 -1.31 -10.12
CA LEU A 210 12.42 -0.36 -10.31
C LEU A 210 12.27 -0.03 -11.80
N HIS A 211 11.17 -0.44 -12.40
CA HIS A 211 10.90 -0.18 -13.81
C HIS A 211 9.78 0.84 -14.06
N ARG A 212 8.95 1.13 -13.04
CA ARG A 212 7.89 2.13 -13.10
C ARG A 212 7.98 3.09 -11.92
N LEU A 213 8.02 4.38 -12.22
CA LEU A 213 7.88 5.48 -11.27
C LEU A 213 6.71 6.35 -11.73
N ASP A 214 5.71 6.53 -10.87
CA ASP A 214 4.59 7.43 -11.08
C ASP A 214 4.68 8.58 -10.08
N ILE A 215 4.73 9.80 -10.59
CA ILE A 215 4.83 11.05 -9.83
C ILE A 215 3.80 12.06 -10.34
N THR A 216 2.62 11.57 -10.71
CA THR A 216 1.55 12.40 -11.26
C THR A 216 0.99 13.38 -10.23
N ASN A 217 0.56 14.57 -10.69
CA ASN A 217 -0.08 15.60 -9.85
C ASN A 217 0.77 16.06 -8.64
N CYS A 218 2.09 16.12 -8.81
CA CYS A 218 3.03 16.65 -7.81
C CYS A 218 3.42 18.09 -8.15
N ASP A 219 2.53 19.05 -7.86
CA ASP A 219 2.64 20.43 -8.34
C ASP A 219 3.89 21.19 -7.87
N GLU A 220 4.40 20.88 -6.66
CA GLU A 220 5.60 21.54 -6.11
C GLU A 220 6.89 20.76 -6.37
N LEU A 221 6.82 19.56 -6.96
CA LEU A 221 8.00 18.75 -7.23
C LEU A 221 8.86 19.39 -8.30
N ARG A 222 10.10 19.72 -7.97
CA ARG A 222 11.07 20.38 -8.85
C ARG A 222 12.18 19.44 -9.31
N GLU A 223 12.61 18.55 -8.41
CA GLU A 223 13.77 17.70 -8.63
C GLU A 223 13.47 16.26 -8.26
N ILE A 224 13.99 15.36 -9.08
CA ILE A 224 14.01 13.93 -8.80
C ILE A 224 15.45 13.45 -8.65
N PRO A 225 15.71 12.44 -7.80
CA PRO A 225 17.04 11.88 -7.66
C PRO A 225 17.47 11.16 -8.96
N ARG A 226 18.74 10.76 -9.00
CA ARG A 226 19.19 9.92 -10.10
C ARG A 226 18.37 8.63 -10.14
N LEU A 227 17.72 8.38 -11.28
CA LEU A 227 16.89 7.18 -11.46
C LEU A 227 17.78 5.94 -11.72
N PRO A 228 17.36 4.76 -11.23
CA PRO A 228 18.06 3.51 -11.52
C PRO A 228 17.98 3.17 -13.01
N GLN A 229 18.96 2.42 -13.51
CA GLN A 229 19.03 2.05 -14.94
C GLN A 229 17.91 1.09 -15.37
N SER A 230 17.19 0.49 -14.43
CA SER A 230 16.06 -0.39 -14.69
C SER A 230 14.77 0.36 -15.07
N ILE A 231 14.70 1.68 -14.87
CA ILE A 231 13.52 2.49 -15.19
C ILE A 231 13.19 2.37 -16.68
N ARG A 232 11.91 2.08 -16.93
CA ARG A 232 11.32 1.97 -18.28
C ARG A 232 10.15 2.92 -18.49
N HIS A 233 9.49 3.28 -17.39
CA HIS A 233 8.30 4.10 -17.40
C HIS A 233 8.37 5.13 -16.27
N VAL A 234 8.25 6.41 -16.63
CA VAL A 234 8.07 7.52 -15.69
C VAL A 234 6.81 8.26 -16.11
N ASP A 235 5.85 8.37 -15.21
CA ASP A 235 4.65 9.15 -15.40
C ASP A 235 4.74 10.39 -14.49
N ALA A 236 4.75 11.57 -15.09
CA ALA A 236 4.84 12.86 -14.42
C ALA A 236 3.71 13.80 -14.88
N PHE A 237 2.56 13.23 -15.23
CA PHE A 237 1.41 14.02 -15.66
C PHE A 237 1.01 15.06 -14.61
N ASN A 238 0.74 16.30 -15.03
CA ASN A 238 0.39 17.42 -14.14
C ASN A 238 1.42 17.78 -13.04
N SER A 239 2.70 17.42 -13.20
CA SER A 239 3.77 17.85 -12.28
C SER A 239 4.49 19.08 -12.85
N HIS A 240 3.81 20.22 -12.83
CA HIS A 240 4.17 21.42 -13.60
C HIS A 240 5.49 22.09 -13.17
N SER A 241 5.92 21.93 -11.91
CA SER A 241 7.17 22.52 -11.41
C SER A 241 8.42 21.68 -11.72
N LEU A 242 8.23 20.46 -12.25
CA LEU A 242 9.33 19.57 -12.55
C LEU A 242 10.11 20.06 -13.78
N ASP A 243 11.44 20.20 -13.63
CA ASP A 243 12.29 20.52 -14.77
C ASP A 243 12.38 19.34 -15.75
N SER A 244 11.63 19.47 -16.85
CA SER A 244 11.58 18.46 -17.90
C SER A 244 12.94 18.23 -18.57
N GLN A 245 13.83 19.23 -18.64
CA GLN A 245 15.13 19.07 -19.25
C GLN A 245 16.05 18.21 -18.35
N LEU A 246 16.00 18.41 -17.02
CA LEU A 246 16.71 17.54 -16.07
C LEU A 246 16.19 16.11 -16.14
N LEU A 247 14.87 15.94 -16.23
CA LEU A 247 14.26 14.62 -16.38
C LEU A 247 14.74 13.93 -17.66
N PHE A 248 14.68 14.63 -18.81
CA PHE A 248 15.16 14.10 -20.09
C PHE A 248 16.65 13.77 -20.06
N HIS A 249 17.47 14.60 -19.43
CA HIS A 249 18.90 14.35 -19.31
C HIS A 249 19.18 13.09 -18.47
N GLN A 250 18.50 12.90 -17.36
CA GLN A 250 18.64 11.71 -16.53
C GLN A 250 18.20 10.43 -17.24
N VAL A 251 17.07 10.51 -17.96
CA VAL A 251 16.54 9.38 -18.74
C VAL A 251 17.43 9.11 -19.95
N SER A 252 17.95 10.13 -20.65
CA SER A 252 18.83 9.97 -21.80
C SER A 252 20.20 9.37 -21.44
N LEU A 253 20.73 9.68 -20.25
CA LEU A 253 21.93 9.01 -19.71
C LEU A 253 21.67 7.52 -19.48
N SER A 254 20.48 7.14 -19.10
CA SER A 254 20.05 5.75 -19.01
C SER A 254 19.82 5.12 -20.38
N LEU A 255 19.28 5.88 -21.35
CA LEU A 255 18.98 5.45 -22.72
C LEU A 255 20.23 5.30 -23.59
N SER A 256 21.29 6.08 -23.40
CA SER A 256 22.52 5.97 -24.22
C SER A 256 23.18 4.59 -24.13
N LYS A 257 22.85 3.81 -23.09
CA LYS A 257 23.24 2.39 -22.93
C LYS A 257 22.15 1.39 -23.39
N LEU A 258 20.91 1.85 -23.60
CA LEU A 258 19.74 0.99 -23.86
C LEU A 258 19.15 1.11 -25.28
N LEU A 259 19.79 1.87 -26.18
CA LEU A 259 19.30 2.14 -27.56
C LEU A 259 19.09 0.91 -28.46
N ARG A 260 18.79 -0.24 -27.89
CA ARG A 260 18.42 -1.38 -28.75
C ARG A 260 16.99 -1.88 -28.64
N ASN A 261 16.19 -1.61 -27.60
CA ASN A 261 14.84 -2.22 -27.55
C ASN A 261 13.78 -1.66 -26.58
N ASN A 262 13.74 -0.39 -26.16
CA ASN A 262 12.65 0.05 -25.29
C ASN A 262 12.17 1.49 -25.54
N PHE A 263 10.86 1.68 -25.63
CA PHE A 263 10.20 2.99 -25.71
C PHE A 263 9.99 3.54 -24.30
N VAL A 264 10.40 4.78 -24.06
CA VAL A 264 9.99 5.57 -22.89
C VAL A 264 8.85 6.47 -23.36
N THR A 265 7.66 6.32 -22.79
CA THR A 265 6.53 7.17 -23.10
C THR A 265 6.42 8.29 -22.06
N PHE A 266 6.55 9.54 -22.51
CA PHE A 266 6.25 10.71 -21.72
C PHE A 266 4.88 11.22 -22.17
N THR A 267 3.91 11.24 -21.28
CA THR A 267 2.63 11.91 -21.53
C THR A 267 2.68 13.31 -20.90
N ASN A 268 3.29 14.26 -21.61
CA ASN A 268 3.15 15.67 -21.31
C ASN A 268 2.18 16.25 -22.34
N THR A 269 0.94 16.49 -21.96
CA THR A 269 0.01 17.29 -22.75
C THR A 269 0.10 18.73 -22.25
N THR A 270 0.66 19.60 -23.10
CA THR A 270 0.59 21.06 -23.00
C THR A 270 -0.84 21.51 -22.89
#